data_6e7d1b9f458a8a1f35541c6704e6046b
#
_entry.id   6e7d1b9f458a8a1f35541c6704e6046b
#
_cell.length_a   1.000
_cell.length_b   1.000
_cell.length_c   1.000
_cell.angle_alpha   90.00
_cell.angle_beta   90.00
_cell.angle_gamma   90.00
#
_symmetry.space_group_name_H-M   'P 1'
#
loop_
_entity.id
_entity.type
_entity.pdbx_description
1 polymer ?
#
loop_
_entity_poly.entity_id
_entity_poly.type
_entity_poly.pdbx_seq_one_letter_code
_entity_poly.pdbx_strand_id
1 'polypeptide(L)'
;QYIHYGVREHGMAAIMNGIASSKLYKTYSGTFLSFADYMKPSLRLAALMNIDPIQVFTHDSIGLGEDGPTHQPIEQLNMLRLIPNSYVFRPCDMMETIACWKTALLINTAPSFICLSRQNLPQISNKKININSFKGAYTIFRSSKVNHITIIATGSEVSLAIEVANRLKEFKV
;
A
#
# COMPACT_ATOMS: atom_id res chain seq x y z
N GLN A 1 -20.39 -8.39 8.62
CA GLN A 1 -20.04 -9.41 9.63
C GLN A 1 -18.57 -9.30 9.98
N TYR A 2 -18.22 -9.40 11.26
CA TYR A 2 -16.86 -9.33 11.76
C TYR A 2 -16.41 -10.71 12.28
N ILE A 3 -15.18 -11.12 11.93
CA ILE A 3 -14.59 -12.41 12.34
C ILE A 3 -13.30 -12.13 13.09
N HIS A 4 -13.21 -12.64 14.32
CA HIS A 4 -11.98 -12.62 15.11
C HIS A 4 -11.11 -13.81 14.76
N TYR A 5 -9.92 -13.57 14.22
CA TYR A 5 -8.98 -14.63 13.86
C TYR A 5 -7.96 -14.94 14.97
N GLY A 6 -7.80 -14.03 15.94
CA GLY A 6 -6.68 -14.06 16.88
C GLY A 6 -5.35 -13.81 16.13
N VAL A 7 -4.24 -14.18 16.73
CA VAL A 7 -2.91 -14.07 16.11
C VAL A 7 -2.69 -15.25 15.16
N ARG A 8 -3.27 -15.18 13.94
CA ARG A 8 -3.25 -16.25 12.93
C ARG A 8 -3.29 -15.66 11.53
N GLU A 9 -2.25 -14.96 11.12
CA GLU A 9 -2.22 -14.21 9.86
C GLU A 9 -2.44 -15.11 8.64
N HIS A 10 -1.78 -16.27 8.61
CA HIS A 10 -1.97 -17.24 7.52
C HIS A 10 -3.40 -17.77 7.48
N GLY A 11 -3.95 -18.16 8.62
CA GLY A 11 -5.33 -18.65 8.74
C GLY A 11 -6.34 -17.59 8.33
N MET A 12 -6.14 -16.34 8.76
CA MET A 12 -6.96 -15.19 8.35
C MET A 12 -6.97 -15.04 6.82
N ALA A 13 -5.81 -15.01 6.18
CA ALA A 13 -5.70 -14.86 4.73
C ALA A 13 -6.33 -16.05 3.98
N ALA A 14 -6.12 -17.28 4.46
CA ALA A 14 -6.69 -18.48 3.86
C ALA A 14 -8.23 -18.50 3.95
N ILE A 15 -8.80 -18.11 5.09
CA ILE A 15 -10.25 -18.01 5.27
C ILE A 15 -10.81 -16.92 4.36
N MET A 16 -10.14 -15.76 4.26
CA MET A 16 -10.55 -14.71 3.33
C MET A 16 -10.56 -15.18 1.88
N ASN A 17 -9.53 -15.93 1.47
CA ASN A 17 -9.49 -16.53 0.13
C ASN A 17 -10.70 -17.47 -0.10
N GLY A 18 -11.04 -18.30 0.88
CA GLY A 18 -12.22 -19.16 0.82
C GLY A 18 -13.52 -18.39 0.65
N ILE A 19 -13.71 -17.30 1.42
CA ILE A 19 -14.91 -16.46 1.32
C ILE A 19 -14.92 -15.71 -0.02
N ALA A 20 -13.80 -15.12 -0.44
CA ALA A 20 -13.70 -14.41 -1.72
C ALA A 20 -13.94 -15.31 -2.92
N SER A 21 -13.55 -16.60 -2.84
CA SER A 21 -13.78 -17.56 -3.92
C SER A 21 -15.27 -17.84 -4.21
N SER A 22 -16.14 -17.61 -3.22
CA SER A 22 -17.60 -17.72 -3.41
C SER A 22 -18.17 -16.61 -4.31
N LYS A 23 -17.43 -15.50 -4.48
CA LYS A 23 -17.84 -14.28 -5.19
C LYS A 23 -19.12 -13.62 -4.66
N LEU A 24 -19.59 -14.04 -3.48
CA LEU A 24 -20.76 -13.47 -2.83
C LEU A 24 -20.40 -12.26 -1.93
N TYR A 25 -19.16 -12.22 -1.46
CA TYR A 25 -18.72 -11.21 -0.51
C TYR A 25 -17.35 -10.63 -0.90
N LYS A 26 -17.23 -9.31 -0.76
CA LYS A 26 -15.93 -8.64 -0.78
C LYS A 26 -15.33 -8.72 0.63
N THR A 27 -14.14 -9.27 0.74
CA THR A 27 -13.46 -9.48 2.03
C THR A 27 -12.32 -8.51 2.22
N TYR A 28 -12.11 -8.07 3.46
CA TYR A 28 -10.88 -7.35 3.83
C TYR A 28 -10.43 -7.76 5.23
N SER A 29 -9.13 -7.70 5.47
CA SER A 29 -8.53 -7.91 6.80
C SER A 29 -7.37 -6.95 7.03
N GLY A 30 -6.86 -6.89 8.26
CA GLY A 30 -5.75 -6.01 8.62
C GLY A 30 -4.77 -6.68 9.58
N THR A 31 -3.48 -6.41 9.34
CA THR A 31 -2.37 -6.74 10.23
C THR A 31 -1.19 -5.80 9.94
N PHE A 32 -0.08 -5.90 10.70
CA PHE A 32 1.14 -5.16 10.39
C PHE A 32 1.82 -5.73 9.14
N LEU A 33 2.50 -4.87 8.37
CA LEU A 33 3.15 -5.29 7.13
C LEU A 33 4.24 -6.35 7.35
N SER A 34 4.98 -6.29 8.46
CA SER A 34 5.98 -7.32 8.80
C SER A 34 5.40 -8.73 8.85
N PHE A 35 4.12 -8.87 9.25
CA PHE A 35 3.45 -10.17 9.36
C PHE A 35 2.91 -10.69 8.02
N ALA A 36 3.07 -9.93 6.92
CA ALA A 36 2.87 -10.47 5.59
C ALA A 36 3.76 -11.68 5.29
N ASP A 37 4.91 -11.79 5.98
CA ASP A 37 5.80 -12.95 5.89
C ASP A 37 5.09 -14.25 6.22
N TYR A 38 4.23 -14.25 7.25
CA TYR A 38 3.45 -15.42 7.65
C TYR A 38 2.30 -15.72 6.67
N MET A 39 1.81 -14.72 5.94
CA MET A 39 0.65 -14.82 5.03
C MET A 39 1.06 -15.12 3.58
N LYS A 40 2.32 -14.96 3.22
CA LYS A 40 2.79 -14.99 1.83
C LYS A 40 2.24 -16.14 0.98
N PRO A 41 2.17 -17.41 1.45
CA PRO A 41 1.60 -18.49 0.64
C PRO A 41 0.14 -18.23 0.27
N SER A 42 -0.69 -17.75 1.22
CA SER A 42 -2.11 -17.44 0.97
C SER A 42 -2.27 -16.22 0.06
N LEU A 43 -1.44 -15.19 0.19
CA LEU A 43 -1.45 -14.01 -0.69
C LEU A 43 -1.14 -14.40 -2.13
N ARG A 44 -0.11 -15.23 -2.32
CA ARG A 44 0.24 -15.76 -3.64
C ARG A 44 -0.85 -16.64 -4.21
N LEU A 45 -1.48 -17.47 -3.39
CA LEU A 45 -2.59 -18.33 -3.82
C LEU A 45 -3.80 -17.51 -4.28
N ALA A 46 -4.14 -16.42 -3.59
CA ALA A 46 -5.20 -15.51 -4.02
C ALA A 46 -4.96 -14.97 -5.44
N ALA A 47 -3.73 -14.58 -5.75
CA ALA A 47 -3.34 -14.11 -7.07
C ALA A 47 -3.46 -15.22 -8.14
N LEU A 48 -3.03 -16.43 -7.83
CA LEU A 48 -3.16 -17.59 -8.71
C LEU A 48 -4.62 -18.01 -8.97
N MET A 49 -5.47 -17.86 -7.98
CA MET A 49 -6.92 -18.17 -8.06
C MET A 49 -7.72 -17.07 -8.74
N ASN A 50 -7.13 -15.92 -9.09
CA ASN A 50 -7.82 -14.74 -9.63
C ASN A 50 -9.00 -14.29 -8.73
N ILE A 51 -8.80 -14.29 -7.42
CA ILE A 51 -9.75 -13.79 -6.41
C ILE A 51 -9.27 -12.48 -5.82
N ASP A 52 -10.16 -11.75 -5.19
CA ASP A 52 -10.03 -10.32 -4.91
C ASP A 52 -10.10 -9.92 -3.42
N PRO A 53 -9.51 -10.67 -2.48
CA PRO A 53 -9.43 -10.22 -1.09
C PRO A 53 -8.60 -8.95 -0.97
N ILE A 54 -8.98 -8.05 -0.06
CA ILE A 54 -8.24 -6.84 0.26
C ILE A 54 -7.50 -7.07 1.57
N GLN A 55 -6.16 -6.94 1.54
CA GLN A 55 -5.33 -7.01 2.74
C GLN A 55 -4.81 -5.61 3.09
N VAL A 56 -5.13 -5.15 4.28
CA VAL A 56 -4.62 -3.88 4.82
C VAL A 56 -3.42 -4.18 5.69
N PHE A 57 -2.27 -3.64 5.30
CA PHE A 57 -1.02 -3.77 6.02
C PHE A 57 -0.66 -2.43 6.65
N THR A 58 -0.81 -2.31 7.95
CA THR A 58 -0.39 -1.10 8.68
C THR A 58 1.08 -1.20 9.11
N HIS A 59 1.64 -0.10 9.63
CA HIS A 59 3.01 -0.07 10.12
C HIS A 59 4.02 -0.42 9.03
N ASP A 60 3.92 0.30 7.88
CA ASP A 60 4.51 -0.06 6.60
C ASP A 60 6.00 0.28 6.43
N SER A 61 6.64 0.84 7.47
CA SER A 61 8.03 1.30 7.38
C SER A 61 8.76 1.20 8.72
N ILE A 62 10.05 1.55 8.70
CA ILE A 62 10.88 1.69 9.90
C ILE A 62 10.38 2.78 10.86
N GLY A 63 9.50 3.67 10.40
CA GLY A 63 8.80 4.67 11.21
C GLY A 63 7.73 4.12 12.17
N LEU A 64 7.70 2.82 12.34
CA LEU A 64 6.82 2.06 13.23
C LEU A 64 6.91 2.51 14.71
N GLY A 65 8.10 2.85 15.22
CA GLY A 65 8.32 3.29 16.59
C GLY A 65 8.90 2.22 17.51
N GLU A 66 8.31 2.04 18.70
CA GLU A 66 8.90 1.32 19.84
C GLU A 66 8.95 -0.21 19.72
N ASP A 67 8.18 -0.81 18.82
CA ASP A 67 8.12 -2.28 18.66
C ASP A 67 9.45 -2.88 18.14
N GLY A 68 10.33 -2.05 17.58
CA GLY A 68 11.69 -2.40 17.22
C GLY A 68 11.82 -3.24 15.94
N PRO A 69 13.02 -3.79 15.70
CA PRO A 69 13.39 -4.37 14.40
C PRO A 69 12.59 -5.61 14.02
N THR A 70 12.00 -6.33 14.95
CA THR A 70 11.15 -7.49 14.65
C THR A 70 9.83 -7.12 13.97
N HIS A 71 9.43 -5.86 14.05
CA HIS A 71 8.19 -5.33 13.50
C HIS A 71 8.40 -4.31 12.39
N GLN A 72 9.65 -3.88 12.16
CA GLN A 72 10.03 -2.91 11.14
C GLN A 72 10.19 -3.59 9.77
N PRO A 73 9.25 -3.40 8.83
CA PRO A 73 9.35 -4.04 7.52
C PRO A 73 10.43 -3.37 6.67
N ILE A 74 11.21 -4.17 5.95
CA ILE A 74 12.23 -3.74 5.00
C ILE A 74 11.91 -4.30 3.61
N GLU A 75 11.89 -5.64 3.47
CA GLU A 75 11.73 -6.35 2.20
C GLU A 75 10.27 -6.67 1.88
N GLN A 76 9.35 -6.58 2.84
CA GLN A 76 7.96 -7.03 2.69
C GLN A 76 7.22 -6.31 1.57
N LEU A 77 7.45 -4.99 1.41
CA LEU A 77 6.83 -4.23 0.34
C LEU A 77 7.28 -4.73 -1.05
N ASN A 78 8.58 -5.02 -1.19
CA ASN A 78 9.12 -5.59 -2.42
C ASN A 78 8.62 -7.02 -2.64
N MET A 79 8.54 -7.82 -1.58
CA MET A 79 7.97 -9.16 -1.62
C MET A 79 6.53 -9.13 -2.17
N LEU A 80 5.68 -8.21 -1.70
CA LEU A 80 4.32 -8.06 -2.21
C LEU A 80 4.30 -7.66 -3.69
N ARG A 81 5.17 -6.72 -4.10
CA ARG A 81 5.29 -6.27 -5.50
C ARG A 81 5.75 -7.36 -6.46
N LEU A 82 6.45 -8.36 -5.97
CA LEU A 82 6.92 -9.50 -6.76
C LEU A 82 5.84 -10.59 -6.97
N ILE A 83 4.68 -10.50 -6.32
CA ILE A 83 3.57 -11.44 -6.55
C ILE A 83 2.87 -11.05 -7.86
N PRO A 84 2.92 -11.88 -8.92
CA PRO A 84 2.23 -11.59 -10.16
C PRO A 84 0.71 -11.54 -9.94
N ASN A 85 0.02 -10.76 -10.77
CA ASN A 85 -1.44 -10.60 -10.69
C ASN A 85 -1.91 -10.14 -9.30
N SER A 86 -1.25 -9.10 -8.76
CA SER A 86 -1.66 -8.44 -7.53
C SER A 86 -1.52 -6.93 -7.65
N TYR A 87 -2.23 -6.19 -6.82
CA TYR A 87 -2.13 -4.73 -6.74
C TYR A 87 -1.61 -4.31 -5.38
N VAL A 88 -0.53 -3.53 -5.37
CA VAL A 88 0.08 -2.99 -4.16
C VAL A 88 -0.09 -1.48 -4.13
N PHE A 89 -0.83 -1.00 -3.15
CA PHE A 89 -1.10 0.42 -2.92
C PHE A 89 -0.33 0.90 -1.69
N ARG A 90 0.34 2.02 -1.80
CA ARG A 90 1.03 2.68 -0.69
C ARG A 90 0.75 4.18 -0.73
N PRO A 91 -0.44 4.61 -0.26
CA PRO A 91 -0.86 6.00 -0.31
C PRO A 91 -0.04 6.90 0.62
N CYS A 92 0.18 8.15 0.21
CA CYS A 92 0.94 9.13 0.98
C CYS A 92 0.07 10.01 1.87
N ASP A 93 -1.25 10.04 1.67
CA ASP A 93 -2.18 10.85 2.44
C ASP A 93 -3.61 10.26 2.43
N MET A 94 -4.53 10.95 3.11
CA MET A 94 -5.92 10.51 3.21
C MET A 94 -6.62 10.43 1.84
N MET A 95 -6.36 11.38 0.96
CA MET A 95 -7.03 11.41 -0.35
C MET A 95 -6.57 10.26 -1.24
N GLU A 96 -5.28 9.95 -1.23
CA GLU A 96 -4.78 8.75 -1.92
C GLU A 96 -5.29 7.46 -1.26
N THR A 97 -5.42 7.43 0.07
CA THR A 97 -6.01 6.27 0.77
C THR A 97 -7.42 6.00 0.29
N ILE A 98 -8.26 7.05 0.15
CA ILE A 98 -9.63 6.92 -0.40
C ILE A 98 -9.58 6.40 -1.84
N ALA A 99 -8.67 6.92 -2.68
CA ALA A 99 -8.52 6.46 -4.05
C ALA A 99 -8.08 4.99 -4.13
N CYS A 100 -7.14 4.57 -3.28
CA CYS A 100 -6.69 3.18 -3.18
C CYS A 100 -7.83 2.23 -2.77
N TRP A 101 -8.60 2.58 -1.74
CA TRP A 101 -9.77 1.81 -1.32
C TRP A 101 -10.81 1.71 -2.44
N LYS A 102 -11.14 2.84 -3.08
CA LYS A 102 -12.07 2.83 -4.21
C LYS A 102 -11.60 1.90 -5.32
N THR A 103 -10.31 1.96 -5.67
CA THR A 103 -9.73 1.09 -6.70
C THR A 103 -9.77 -0.37 -6.29
N ALA A 104 -9.35 -0.70 -5.06
CA ALA A 104 -9.35 -2.06 -4.54
C ALA A 104 -10.75 -2.68 -4.51
N LEU A 105 -11.77 -1.89 -4.19
CA LEU A 105 -13.17 -2.35 -4.19
C LEU A 105 -13.69 -2.66 -5.60
N LEU A 106 -13.16 -2.01 -6.63
CA LEU A 106 -13.55 -2.20 -8.04
C LEU A 106 -12.80 -3.36 -8.72
N ILE A 107 -11.65 -3.75 -8.19
CA ILE A 107 -10.90 -4.91 -8.68
C ILE A 107 -11.65 -6.18 -8.26
N ASN A 108 -11.87 -7.10 -9.19
CA ASN A 108 -12.61 -8.35 -8.95
C ASN A 108 -11.87 -9.60 -9.44
N THR A 109 -10.64 -9.48 -9.89
CA THR A 109 -9.84 -10.56 -10.52
C THR A 109 -8.46 -10.74 -9.90
N ALA A 110 -8.12 -9.96 -8.87
CA ALA A 110 -6.80 -10.01 -8.25
C ALA A 110 -6.83 -9.46 -6.82
N PRO A 111 -5.98 -9.94 -5.90
CA PRO A 111 -5.86 -9.42 -4.57
C PRO A 111 -5.29 -8.00 -4.56
N SER A 112 -5.71 -7.21 -3.58
CA SER A 112 -5.24 -5.86 -3.34
C SER A 112 -4.56 -5.76 -1.97
N PHE A 113 -3.37 -5.18 -1.92
CA PHE A 113 -2.58 -4.96 -0.71
C PHE A 113 -2.47 -3.46 -0.47
N ILE A 114 -3.06 -2.96 0.62
CA ILE A 114 -3.04 -1.53 0.99
C ILE A 114 -2.08 -1.37 2.15
N CYS A 115 -0.91 -0.76 1.90
CA CYS A 115 0.14 -0.54 2.90
C CYS A 115 0.01 0.87 3.47
N LEU A 116 -0.22 0.97 4.79
CA LEU A 116 -0.50 2.21 5.49
C LEU A 116 0.55 2.48 6.58
N SER A 117 0.92 3.74 6.77
CA SER A 117 1.84 4.15 7.82
C SER A 117 1.24 4.02 9.22
N ARG A 118 2.11 3.84 10.23
CA ARG A 118 1.74 4.00 11.64
C ARG A 118 1.65 5.47 12.02
N GLN A 119 2.63 6.26 11.59
CA GLN A 119 2.73 7.69 11.90
C GLN A 119 1.73 8.52 11.09
N ASN A 120 1.38 9.67 11.61
CA ASN A 120 0.59 10.66 10.90
C ASN A 120 1.40 11.23 9.72
N LEU A 121 0.76 11.34 8.57
CA LEU A 121 1.36 11.93 7.37
C LEU A 121 0.69 13.28 7.06
N PRO A 122 1.45 14.25 6.51
CA PRO A 122 0.88 15.52 6.08
C PRO A 122 -0.04 15.30 4.87
N GLN A 123 -1.11 16.09 4.77
CA GLN A 123 -1.96 16.13 3.60
C GLN A 123 -1.20 16.87 2.48
N ILE A 124 -0.85 16.16 1.41
CA ILE A 124 -0.08 16.68 0.28
C ILE A 124 -1.01 17.04 -0.87
N SER A 125 -1.96 16.17 -1.18
CA SER A 125 -2.92 16.38 -2.25
C SER A 125 -3.95 17.46 -1.86
N ASN A 126 -4.26 18.36 -2.78
CA ASN A 126 -5.35 19.29 -2.61
C ASN A 126 -6.66 18.52 -2.40
N LYS A 127 -7.64 19.12 -1.69
CA LYS A 127 -8.92 18.56 -1.24
C LYS A 127 -9.76 17.75 -2.27
N LYS A 128 -9.27 17.54 -3.47
CA LYS A 128 -9.90 16.71 -4.51
C LYS A 128 -9.04 15.48 -4.75
N ILE A 129 -9.68 14.30 -4.80
CA ILE A 129 -9.04 13.07 -5.25
C ILE A 129 -8.41 13.34 -6.61
N ASN A 130 -7.08 13.20 -6.69
CA ASN A 130 -6.42 13.34 -7.97
C ASN A 130 -6.78 12.12 -8.84
N ILE A 131 -7.44 12.36 -9.95
CA ILE A 131 -7.83 11.29 -10.90
C ILE A 131 -6.62 10.48 -11.38
N ASN A 132 -5.42 11.06 -11.32
CA ASN A 132 -4.19 10.36 -11.67
C ASN A 132 -3.76 9.31 -10.62
N SER A 133 -4.26 9.37 -9.38
CA SER A 133 -3.99 8.36 -8.36
C SER A 133 -4.42 6.96 -8.81
N PHE A 134 -5.42 6.86 -9.67
CA PHE A 134 -5.87 5.58 -10.25
C PHE A 134 -4.93 5.02 -11.33
N LYS A 135 -3.96 5.80 -11.81
CA LYS A 135 -3.00 5.41 -12.86
C LYS A 135 -1.72 4.77 -12.30
N GLY A 136 -1.61 4.68 -10.98
CA GLY A 136 -0.47 4.07 -10.29
C GLY A 136 0.69 5.02 -10.02
N ALA A 137 1.06 5.87 -10.96
CA ALA A 137 2.12 6.89 -10.77
C ALA A 137 1.75 8.19 -11.50
N TYR A 138 2.08 9.32 -10.89
CA TYR A 138 1.85 10.64 -11.48
C TYR A 138 2.81 11.68 -10.92
N THR A 139 3.02 12.75 -11.68
CA THR A 139 3.90 13.85 -11.28
C THR A 139 3.16 14.81 -10.36
N ILE A 140 3.67 15.00 -9.15
CA ILE A 140 3.15 15.95 -8.16
C ILE A 140 3.96 17.25 -8.09
N PHE A 141 5.19 17.24 -8.61
CA PHE A 141 6.12 18.35 -8.53
C PHE A 141 6.97 18.47 -9.80
N ARG A 142 7.15 19.69 -10.30
CA ARG A 142 8.08 20.02 -11.41
C ARG A 142 8.85 21.27 -11.06
N SER A 143 10.17 21.24 -11.19
CA SER A 143 11.03 22.37 -10.84
C SER A 143 11.29 23.32 -12.01
N SER A 144 11.45 22.83 -13.23
CA SER A 144 11.84 23.60 -14.40
C SER A 144 11.34 22.97 -15.70
N LYS A 145 11.66 23.62 -16.85
CA LYS A 145 11.37 23.06 -18.18
C LYS A 145 12.26 21.87 -18.55
N VAL A 146 13.47 21.81 -17.97
CA VAL A 146 14.42 20.69 -18.17
C VAL A 146 14.58 19.97 -16.85
N ASN A 147 14.27 18.69 -16.82
CA ASN A 147 14.44 17.86 -15.63
C ASN A 147 15.80 17.17 -15.69
N HIS A 148 16.66 17.43 -14.70
CA HIS A 148 17.96 16.77 -14.58
C HIS A 148 17.86 15.50 -13.71
N ILE A 149 16.92 15.49 -12.74
CA ILE A 149 16.72 14.40 -11.79
C ILE A 149 15.23 14.09 -11.71
N THR A 150 14.89 12.80 -11.63
CA THR A 150 13.54 12.31 -11.30
C THR A 150 13.58 11.62 -9.96
N ILE A 151 12.79 12.09 -9.00
CA ILE A 151 12.61 11.48 -7.68
C ILE A 151 11.31 10.70 -7.71
N ILE A 152 11.36 9.41 -7.36
CA ILE A 152 10.19 8.52 -7.26
C ILE A 152 10.01 8.17 -5.79
N ALA A 153 8.82 8.40 -5.25
CA ALA A 153 8.48 8.10 -3.86
C ALA A 153 7.06 7.55 -3.73
N THR A 154 6.81 6.83 -2.64
CA THR A 154 5.48 6.29 -2.29
C THR A 154 5.26 6.41 -0.78
N GLY A 155 4.00 6.48 -0.36
CA GLY A 155 3.65 6.47 1.07
C GLY A 155 4.32 7.59 1.87
N SER A 156 4.85 7.23 3.02
CA SER A 156 5.47 8.17 3.97
C SER A 156 6.65 8.97 3.40
N GLU A 157 7.35 8.45 2.40
CA GLU A 157 8.53 9.11 1.82
C GLU A 157 8.17 10.21 0.81
N VAL A 158 6.91 10.36 0.42
CA VAL A 158 6.50 11.40 -0.56
C VAL A 158 6.73 12.81 -0.01
N SER A 159 6.43 13.06 1.26
CA SER A 159 6.68 14.36 1.89
C SER A 159 8.17 14.71 1.90
N LEU A 160 9.01 13.74 2.23
CA LEU A 160 10.47 13.90 2.19
C LEU A 160 10.97 14.17 0.77
N ALA A 161 10.44 13.45 -0.22
CA ALA A 161 10.80 13.66 -1.63
C ALA A 161 10.47 15.09 -2.10
N ILE A 162 9.34 15.65 -1.67
CA ILE A 162 8.97 17.05 -1.96
C ILE A 162 9.94 18.02 -1.29
N GLU A 163 10.31 17.77 -0.03
CA GLU A 163 11.27 18.60 0.68
C GLU A 163 12.63 18.58 -0.03
N VAL A 164 13.14 17.41 -0.40
CA VAL A 164 14.38 17.27 -1.17
C VAL A 164 14.29 18.02 -2.50
N ALA A 165 13.20 17.87 -3.24
CA ALA A 165 13.00 18.58 -4.51
C ALA A 165 13.00 20.10 -4.34
N ASN A 166 12.43 20.64 -3.24
CA ASN A 166 12.46 22.05 -2.95
C ASN A 166 13.89 22.54 -2.63
N ARG A 167 14.67 21.79 -1.86
CA ARG A 167 16.07 22.11 -1.55
C ARG A 167 16.94 22.06 -2.81
N LEU A 168 16.76 21.08 -3.68
CA LEU A 168 17.51 20.98 -4.93
C LEU A 168 17.30 22.19 -5.86
N LYS A 169 16.14 22.83 -5.84
CA LYS A 169 15.91 24.09 -6.56
C LYS A 169 16.89 25.21 -6.13
N GLU A 170 17.24 25.28 -4.86
CA GLU A 170 18.16 26.28 -4.33
C GLU A 170 19.56 26.10 -4.93
N PHE A 171 19.91 24.88 -5.30
CA PHE A 171 21.16 24.51 -5.96
C PHE A 171 21.08 24.56 -7.50
N LYS A 172 19.96 25.02 -8.07
CA LYS A 172 19.71 25.07 -9.54
C LYS A 172 19.82 23.71 -10.25
N VAL A 173 19.49 22.66 -9.55
CA VAL A 173 19.41 21.28 -10.09
C VAL A 173 17.99 20.96 -10.55
#